data_bba2b8367ce36f20755b49e657d6b6f8
#
_entry.id   bba2b8367ce36f20755b49e657d6b6f8
#
_cell.length_a   1.000
_cell.length_b   1.000
_cell.length_c   1.000
_cell.angle_alpha   90.00
_cell.angle_beta   90.00
_cell.angle_gamma   90.00
#
_symmetry.space_group_name_H-M   'P 1'
#
loop_
_entity.id
_entity.type
_entity.pdbx_description
1 polymer ?
#
loop_
_entity_poly.entity_id
_entity_poly.type
_entity_poly.pdbx_seq_one_letter_code
_entity_poly.pdbx_strand_id
1 'polypeptide(L)'
;MHRSVLIETEREYEPKRIIMFFKNLKKIAFLTVATVCTLPTMGQDLLARQAPIDRKMKAVDSMALRRLIQAESYESPAADLYNDWDNRYAHKATNLPDTFRINLRNFCMPTTNRVITSNFGSRWGRQHKGLDIKVYIGDTIRAAFSGKVRIVRYEGRGYGKYVVIRHNNGLETIYGHMSAQLVAENQEVRAGDPIGLGGNTGRSTGSHLHFETRLCG
;
A
#
# COMPACT_ATOMS: atom_id res chain seq x y z
N MET A 1 -56.19 5.98 -1.30
CA MET A 1 -55.64 6.07 0.08
C MET A 1 -54.18 6.47 0.00
N HIS A 2 -53.91 7.78 0.08
CA HIS A 2 -52.58 8.32 0.15
C HIS A 2 -52.15 8.39 1.60
N ARG A 3 -51.03 7.76 1.97
CA ARG A 3 -50.34 8.00 3.23
C ARG A 3 -49.11 8.89 2.95
N SER A 4 -49.22 10.14 3.35
CA SER A 4 -48.13 11.09 3.39
C SER A 4 -47.24 10.74 4.58
N VAL A 5 -45.94 10.57 4.31
CA VAL A 5 -44.91 10.51 5.36
C VAL A 5 -44.37 11.91 5.55
N LEU A 6 -44.61 12.50 6.69
CA LEU A 6 -44.01 13.75 7.14
C LEU A 6 -42.55 13.44 7.56
N ILE A 7 -41.60 14.07 6.87
CA ILE A 7 -40.24 14.15 7.30
C ILE A 7 -40.12 15.39 8.19
N GLU A 8 -39.87 15.18 9.48
CA GLU A 8 -39.54 16.25 10.41
C GLU A 8 -38.09 16.70 10.15
N THR A 9 -37.97 17.99 9.83
CA THR A 9 -36.73 18.69 9.51
C THR A 9 -36.16 19.38 10.73
N GLU A 10 -34.83 19.45 10.74
CA GLU A 10 -34.00 20.51 11.25
C GLU A 10 -33.96 20.77 12.76
N ARG A 11 -32.88 20.26 13.38
CA ARG A 11 -32.35 20.89 14.58
C ARG A 11 -31.49 22.09 14.18
N GLU A 12 -31.99 23.25 14.50
CA GLU A 12 -31.34 24.55 14.39
C GLU A 12 -30.00 24.57 15.14
N TYR A 13 -28.91 24.82 14.41
CA TYR A 13 -27.54 24.78 14.90
C TYR A 13 -27.24 26.12 15.59
N GLU A 14 -27.17 26.15 16.92
CA GLU A 14 -26.88 27.37 17.70
C GLU A 14 -25.37 27.73 17.65
N PRO A 15 -24.94 28.77 16.92
CA PRO A 15 -23.52 29.15 16.79
C PRO A 15 -22.91 29.70 18.08
N LYS A 16 -23.72 30.11 19.06
CA LYS A 16 -23.24 30.70 20.33
C LYS A 16 -22.51 29.70 21.23
N ARG A 17 -22.86 28.42 21.22
CA ARG A 17 -22.19 27.39 22.02
C ARG A 17 -20.78 27.08 21.55
N ILE A 18 -20.53 27.13 20.25
CA ILE A 18 -19.19 26.85 19.68
C ILE A 18 -18.21 27.97 20.01
N ILE A 19 -18.65 29.24 19.95
CA ILE A 19 -17.77 30.38 20.26
C ILE A 19 -17.32 30.37 21.71
N MET A 20 -18.19 29.90 22.62
CA MET A 20 -17.85 29.78 24.05
C MET A 20 -16.83 28.62 24.27
N PHE A 21 -16.99 27.51 23.58
CA PHE A 21 -16.06 26.37 23.63
C PHE A 21 -14.65 26.74 23.16
N PHE A 22 -14.54 27.47 22.04
CA PHE A 22 -13.23 27.93 21.53
C PHE A 22 -12.56 29.01 22.39
N LYS A 23 -13.34 29.88 23.08
CA LYS A 23 -12.76 30.82 24.04
C LYS A 23 -12.13 30.11 25.24
N ASN A 24 -12.75 29.07 25.74
CA ASN A 24 -12.22 28.28 26.85
C ASN A 24 -11.02 27.42 26.44
N LEU A 25 -11.01 26.88 25.20
CA LEU A 25 -9.89 26.11 24.67
C LEU A 25 -8.60 26.95 24.54
N LYS A 26 -8.72 28.22 24.11
CA LYS A 26 -7.58 29.15 24.07
C LYS A 26 -7.01 29.47 25.45
N LYS A 27 -7.84 29.55 26.48
CA LYS A 27 -7.39 29.76 27.86
C LYS A 27 -6.69 28.53 28.44
N ILE A 28 -7.17 27.33 28.12
CA ILE A 28 -6.55 26.05 28.55
C ILE A 28 -5.23 25.85 27.85
N ALA A 29 -5.13 26.13 26.52
CA ALA A 29 -3.90 26.05 25.77
C ALA A 29 -2.84 27.04 26.26
N PHE A 30 -3.23 28.26 26.66
CA PHE A 30 -2.29 29.25 27.22
C PHE A 30 -1.78 28.84 28.61
N LEU A 31 -2.63 28.22 29.44
CA LEU A 31 -2.24 27.76 30.77
C LEU A 31 -1.27 26.55 30.68
N THR A 32 -1.49 25.65 29.72
CA THR A 32 -0.61 24.48 29.52
C THR A 32 0.76 24.89 28.96
N VAL A 33 0.84 25.87 28.05
CA VAL A 33 2.10 26.40 27.53
C VAL A 33 2.88 27.12 28.62
N ALA A 34 2.23 27.92 29.49
CA ALA A 34 2.89 28.60 30.60
C ALA A 34 3.45 27.61 31.65
N THR A 35 2.78 26.47 31.88
CA THR A 35 3.23 25.46 32.85
C THR A 35 4.41 24.62 32.33
N VAL A 36 4.50 24.42 30.99
CA VAL A 36 5.63 23.71 30.37
C VAL A 36 6.91 24.55 30.34
N CYS A 37 6.80 25.91 30.26
CA CYS A 37 7.97 26.79 30.29
C CYS A 37 8.59 27.01 31.66
N THR A 38 7.95 26.55 32.76
CA THR A 38 8.44 26.74 34.14
C THR A 38 9.01 25.49 34.81
N LEU A 39 9.09 24.35 34.08
CA LEU A 39 9.77 23.15 34.58
C LEU A 39 11.24 23.17 34.18
N PRO A 40 12.15 23.50 35.09
CA PRO A 40 13.57 23.40 34.79
C PRO A 40 13.99 21.92 34.74
N THR A 41 14.57 21.51 33.63
CA THR A 41 15.64 20.48 33.55
C THR A 41 15.39 19.05 34.01
N MET A 42 14.17 18.53 34.06
CA MET A 42 13.99 17.08 34.30
C MET A 42 14.15 16.22 33.05
N GLY A 43 14.16 16.81 31.84
CA GLY A 43 14.28 16.07 30.59
C GLY A 43 15.67 15.51 30.29
N GLN A 44 16.73 16.17 30.75
CA GLN A 44 18.11 15.72 30.55
C GLN A 44 18.48 14.53 31.44
N ASP A 45 17.93 14.47 32.65
CA ASP A 45 18.20 13.38 33.60
C ASP A 45 17.50 12.06 33.17
N LEU A 46 16.37 12.13 32.51
CA LEU A 46 15.67 10.96 31.96
C LEU A 46 16.44 10.35 30.78
N LEU A 47 17.03 11.18 29.90
CA LEU A 47 17.85 10.71 28.77
C LEU A 47 19.18 10.11 29.28
N ALA A 48 19.80 10.70 30.32
CA ALA A 48 21.02 10.17 30.93
C ALA A 48 20.80 8.84 31.66
N ARG A 49 19.63 8.62 32.25
CA ARG A 49 19.25 7.34 32.88
C ARG A 49 18.85 6.24 31.86
N GLN A 50 18.44 6.59 30.66
CA GLN A 50 18.16 5.63 29.59
C GLN A 50 19.44 5.11 28.88
N ALA A 51 20.53 5.85 28.91
CA ALA A 51 21.79 5.47 28.27
C ALA A 51 22.33 4.07 28.64
N PRO A 52 22.24 3.60 29.90
CA PRO A 52 22.64 2.24 30.26
C PRO A 52 21.67 1.17 29.77
N ILE A 53 20.36 1.52 29.64
CA ILE A 53 19.32 0.61 29.17
C ILE A 53 19.47 0.40 27.65
N ASP A 54 19.76 1.45 26.89
CA ASP A 54 19.95 1.37 25.44
C ASP A 54 21.17 0.52 25.05
N ARG A 55 22.24 0.48 25.85
CA ARG A 55 23.40 -0.41 25.60
C ARG A 55 23.06 -1.89 25.79
N LYS A 56 22.22 -2.24 26.78
CA LYS A 56 21.74 -3.61 26.97
C LYS A 56 20.67 -3.99 25.94
N MET A 57 19.78 -3.06 25.55
CA MET A 57 18.77 -3.29 24.52
C MET A 57 19.42 -3.50 23.15
N LYS A 58 20.48 -2.79 22.77
CA LYS A 58 21.19 -3.03 21.49
C LYS A 58 21.78 -4.44 21.38
N ALA A 59 22.20 -5.05 22.44
CA ALA A 59 22.74 -6.42 22.45
C ALA A 59 21.61 -7.49 22.39
N VAL A 60 20.47 -7.22 23.03
CA VAL A 60 19.28 -8.10 22.98
C VAL A 60 18.56 -7.96 21.66
N ASP A 61 18.51 -6.74 21.13
CA ASP A 61 17.79 -6.40 19.89
C ASP A 61 18.41 -7.05 18.64
N SER A 62 19.74 -7.20 18.58
CA SER A 62 20.39 -7.84 17.44
C SER A 62 20.09 -9.35 17.33
N MET A 63 19.89 -10.04 18.46
CA MET A 63 19.47 -11.47 18.45
C MET A 63 17.98 -11.63 18.23
N ALA A 64 17.15 -10.77 18.80
CA ALA A 64 15.71 -10.70 18.54
C ALA A 64 15.44 -10.32 17.09
N LEU A 65 16.15 -9.33 16.56
CA LEU A 65 16.08 -8.92 15.16
C LEU A 65 16.53 -10.05 14.21
N ARG A 66 17.61 -10.76 14.51
CA ARG A 66 18.02 -11.95 13.74
C ARG A 66 16.99 -13.08 13.78
N ARG A 67 16.33 -13.31 14.91
CA ARG A 67 15.24 -14.30 15.03
C ARG A 67 14.00 -13.87 14.25
N LEU A 68 13.66 -12.57 14.27
CA LEU A 68 12.56 -12.02 13.48
C LEU A 68 12.87 -12.09 11.98
N ILE A 69 14.08 -11.71 11.56
CA ILE A 69 14.54 -11.84 10.16
C ILE A 69 14.53 -13.31 9.72
N GLN A 70 14.99 -14.23 10.58
CA GLN A 70 14.94 -15.67 10.31
C GLN A 70 13.51 -16.20 10.25
N ALA A 71 12.61 -15.76 11.14
CA ALA A 71 11.19 -16.12 11.12
C ALA A 71 10.49 -15.57 9.87
N GLU A 72 10.73 -14.31 9.51
CA GLU A 72 10.21 -13.72 8.28
C GLU A 72 10.75 -14.43 7.02
N SER A 73 12.04 -14.79 6.98
CA SER A 73 12.61 -15.55 5.86
C SER A 73 12.03 -16.97 5.77
N TYR A 74 11.68 -17.58 6.90
CA TYR A 74 11.05 -18.89 6.93
C TYR A 74 9.55 -18.86 6.55
N GLU A 75 8.88 -17.73 6.80
CA GLU A 75 7.46 -17.50 6.46
C GLU A 75 7.26 -16.85 5.08
N SER A 76 8.33 -16.35 4.43
CA SER A 76 8.24 -15.68 3.14
C SER A 76 8.87 -16.52 2.02
N PRO A 77 8.09 -17.33 1.30
CA PRO A 77 8.56 -18.09 0.14
C PRO A 77 9.24 -17.21 -0.93
N ALA A 78 8.99 -15.92 -0.94
CA ALA A 78 9.65 -14.96 -1.84
C ALA A 78 11.17 -14.89 -1.62
N ALA A 79 11.66 -15.11 -0.40
CA ALA A 79 13.09 -15.07 -0.09
C ALA A 79 13.86 -16.20 -0.81
N ASP A 80 13.23 -17.36 -1.01
CA ASP A 80 13.84 -18.50 -1.68
C ASP A 80 13.89 -18.35 -3.19
N LEU A 81 12.99 -17.53 -3.76
CA LEU A 81 12.84 -17.35 -5.20
C LEU A 81 13.67 -16.21 -5.76
N TYR A 82 13.95 -15.19 -4.96
CA TYR A 82 14.57 -13.95 -5.42
C TYR A 82 15.84 -13.66 -4.65
N ASN A 83 16.99 -13.77 -5.32
CA ASN A 83 18.30 -13.57 -4.71
C ASN A 83 18.60 -12.11 -4.33
N ASP A 84 17.90 -11.15 -4.95
CA ASP A 84 18.13 -9.73 -4.76
C ASP A 84 16.86 -8.89 -4.84
N TRP A 85 16.95 -7.68 -4.31
CA TRP A 85 15.94 -6.65 -4.45
C TRP A 85 16.36 -5.65 -5.52
N ASP A 86 15.61 -5.55 -6.62
CA ASP A 86 15.91 -4.68 -7.75
C ASP A 86 14.71 -3.81 -8.10
N ASN A 87 14.87 -2.50 -7.97
CA ASN A 87 13.86 -1.50 -8.32
C ASN A 87 13.95 -1.03 -9.79
N ARG A 88 14.89 -1.54 -10.61
CA ARG A 88 15.16 -1.02 -11.96
C ARG A 88 14.38 -1.71 -13.05
N TYR A 89 14.29 -3.03 -13.03
CA TYR A 89 13.73 -3.81 -14.14
C TYR A 89 12.41 -4.47 -13.72
N ALA A 90 11.34 -4.20 -14.48
CA ALA A 90 10.04 -4.84 -14.26
C ALA A 90 10.12 -6.37 -14.49
N HIS A 91 11.01 -6.79 -15.40
CA HIS A 91 11.24 -8.18 -15.76
C HIS A 91 12.70 -8.53 -15.49
N LYS A 92 12.93 -9.26 -14.42
CA LYS A 92 14.22 -9.85 -14.11
C LYS A 92 13.99 -11.32 -13.82
N ALA A 93 14.28 -12.17 -14.80
CA ALA A 93 14.17 -13.61 -14.64
C ALA A 93 15.14 -14.09 -13.56
N THR A 94 14.65 -14.91 -12.65
CA THR A 94 15.44 -15.68 -11.69
C THR A 94 15.26 -17.16 -11.97
N ASN A 95 16.07 -18.01 -11.39
CA ASN A 95 15.96 -19.45 -11.56
C ASN A 95 14.63 -19.93 -10.97
N LEU A 96 13.75 -20.45 -11.83
CA LEU A 96 12.50 -21.04 -11.43
C LEU A 96 12.78 -22.45 -10.90
N PRO A 97 12.35 -22.81 -9.68
CA PRO A 97 12.43 -24.20 -9.21
C PRO A 97 11.44 -25.10 -9.98
N ASP A 98 11.76 -26.38 -10.11
CA ASP A 98 10.91 -27.34 -10.84
C ASP A 98 9.49 -27.41 -10.28
N THR A 99 9.34 -27.22 -8.97
CA THR A 99 8.05 -27.18 -8.28
C THR A 99 8.06 -26.09 -7.22
N PHE A 100 6.99 -25.28 -7.20
CA PHE A 100 6.80 -24.26 -6.19
C PHE A 100 5.34 -24.21 -5.74
N ARG A 101 5.12 -24.20 -4.43
CA ARG A 101 3.77 -24.14 -3.85
C ARG A 101 3.42 -22.71 -3.46
N ILE A 102 2.45 -22.12 -4.17
CA ILE A 102 1.99 -20.76 -3.92
C ILE A 102 0.78 -20.77 -2.98
N ASN A 103 0.83 -20.00 -1.91
CA ASN A 103 -0.31 -19.75 -1.04
C ASN A 103 -1.14 -18.57 -1.59
N LEU A 104 -2.39 -18.85 -1.98
CA LEU A 104 -3.32 -17.85 -2.50
C LEU A 104 -4.31 -17.34 -1.45
N ARG A 105 -4.14 -17.69 -0.17
CA ARG A 105 -4.97 -17.13 0.90
C ARG A 105 -4.80 -15.61 0.94
N ASN A 106 -5.87 -14.94 1.37
CA ASN A 106 -5.92 -13.48 1.46
C ASN A 106 -5.77 -12.75 0.12
N PHE A 107 -6.08 -13.41 -1.00
CA PHE A 107 -6.21 -12.72 -2.28
C PHE A 107 -7.30 -11.65 -2.21
N CYS A 108 -6.96 -10.43 -2.62
CA CYS A 108 -7.91 -9.34 -2.82
C CYS A 108 -8.03 -9.03 -4.31
N MET A 109 -9.26 -8.96 -4.81
CA MET A 109 -9.48 -8.52 -6.20
C MET A 109 -8.99 -7.09 -6.38
N PRO A 110 -8.11 -6.80 -7.36
CA PRO A 110 -7.50 -5.47 -7.51
C PRO A 110 -8.49 -4.37 -7.94
N THR A 111 -9.67 -4.75 -8.39
CA THR A 111 -10.73 -3.85 -8.86
C THR A 111 -12.08 -4.25 -8.30
N THR A 112 -13.00 -3.29 -8.15
CA THR A 112 -14.42 -3.59 -7.83
C THR A 112 -15.15 -4.21 -9.02
N ASN A 113 -14.85 -3.76 -10.23
CA ASN A 113 -15.37 -4.36 -11.46
C ASN A 113 -14.59 -5.64 -11.78
N ARG A 114 -15.29 -6.69 -12.18
CA ARG A 114 -14.72 -8.01 -12.51
C ARG A 114 -14.84 -8.37 -14.00
N VAL A 115 -15.26 -7.43 -14.83
CA VAL A 115 -15.40 -7.65 -16.27
C VAL A 115 -14.03 -7.69 -16.91
N ILE A 116 -13.67 -8.83 -17.49
CA ILE A 116 -12.44 -9.00 -18.26
C ILE A 116 -12.70 -8.51 -19.68
N THR A 117 -11.92 -7.51 -20.11
CA THR A 117 -12.01 -6.93 -21.47
C THR A 117 -11.04 -7.60 -22.43
N SER A 118 -9.95 -8.22 -21.93
CA SER A 118 -9.01 -9.00 -22.71
C SER A 118 -8.30 -10.06 -21.87
N ASN A 119 -8.22 -11.26 -22.39
CA ASN A 119 -7.58 -12.39 -21.73
C ASN A 119 -6.05 -12.40 -21.97
N PHE A 120 -5.35 -13.13 -21.09
CA PHE A 120 -3.97 -13.53 -21.28
C PHE A 120 -3.84 -14.40 -22.55
N GLY A 121 -2.72 -14.29 -23.25
CA GLY A 121 -2.41 -15.14 -24.38
C GLY A 121 -2.04 -14.39 -25.66
N SER A 122 -1.89 -15.13 -26.76
CA SER A 122 -1.51 -14.56 -28.05
C SER A 122 -2.69 -13.82 -28.70
N ARG A 123 -2.43 -12.56 -29.12
CA ARG A 123 -3.39 -11.77 -29.92
C ARG A 123 -2.64 -10.91 -30.95
N TRP A 124 -3.13 -10.91 -32.20
CA TRP A 124 -2.56 -10.11 -33.31
C TRP A 124 -1.03 -10.24 -33.45
N GLY A 125 -0.52 -11.49 -33.32
CA GLY A 125 0.93 -11.76 -33.44
C GLY A 125 1.77 -11.28 -32.25
N ARG A 126 1.16 -10.90 -31.12
CA ARG A 126 1.83 -10.48 -29.87
C ARG A 126 1.28 -11.21 -28.67
N GLN A 127 2.16 -11.49 -27.71
CA GLN A 127 1.77 -12.06 -26.42
C GLN A 127 1.20 -10.98 -25.51
N HIS A 128 -0.05 -11.16 -25.08
CA HIS A 128 -0.66 -10.40 -23.98
C HIS A 128 -0.29 -11.08 -22.67
N LYS A 129 0.49 -10.41 -21.83
CA LYS A 129 1.11 -11.01 -20.63
C LYS A 129 0.26 -10.92 -19.38
N GLY A 130 -0.95 -10.35 -19.46
CA GLY A 130 -1.84 -10.15 -18.33
C GLY A 130 -3.32 -10.28 -18.68
N LEU A 131 -4.16 -9.91 -17.74
CA LEU A 131 -5.60 -9.72 -17.92
C LEU A 131 -5.89 -8.22 -17.99
N ASP A 132 -6.73 -7.82 -18.95
CA ASP A 132 -7.25 -6.46 -18.96
C ASP A 132 -8.63 -6.47 -18.28
N ILE A 133 -8.75 -5.74 -17.18
CA ILE A 133 -9.96 -5.67 -16.35
C ILE A 133 -10.58 -4.29 -16.52
N LYS A 134 -11.89 -4.23 -16.79
CA LYS A 134 -12.61 -2.97 -16.95
C LYS A 134 -12.52 -2.11 -15.69
N VAL A 135 -12.04 -0.87 -15.85
CA VAL A 135 -12.11 0.17 -14.82
C VAL A 135 -12.47 1.50 -15.46
N TYR A 136 -12.98 2.44 -14.68
CA TYR A 136 -13.11 3.83 -15.07
C TYR A 136 -11.90 4.63 -14.57
N ILE A 137 -11.64 5.77 -15.20
CA ILE A 137 -10.59 6.68 -14.75
C ILE A 137 -10.94 7.17 -13.33
N GLY A 138 -10.01 6.98 -12.38
CA GLY A 138 -10.23 7.31 -10.99
C GLY A 138 -10.70 6.18 -10.10
N ASP A 139 -11.12 5.03 -10.65
CA ASP A 139 -11.46 3.85 -9.85
C ASP A 139 -10.24 3.39 -9.01
N THR A 140 -10.48 3.02 -7.76
CA THR A 140 -9.41 2.57 -6.88
C THR A 140 -8.86 1.22 -7.32
N ILE A 141 -7.54 1.16 -7.53
CA ILE A 141 -6.78 -0.07 -7.75
C ILE A 141 -6.15 -0.50 -6.41
N ARG A 142 -6.27 -1.80 -6.08
CA ARG A 142 -5.85 -2.37 -4.80
C ARG A 142 -4.78 -3.44 -4.97
N ALA A 143 -3.93 -3.60 -3.96
CA ALA A 143 -2.95 -4.68 -3.92
C ALA A 143 -3.63 -6.05 -3.82
N ALA A 144 -3.24 -6.98 -4.69
CA ALA A 144 -3.83 -8.34 -4.73
C ALA A 144 -3.44 -9.19 -3.53
N PHE A 145 -2.24 -9.02 -2.98
CA PHE A 145 -1.72 -9.68 -1.79
C PHE A 145 -0.89 -8.70 -0.98
N SER A 146 -0.59 -9.04 0.27
CA SER A 146 0.39 -8.30 1.08
C SER A 146 1.80 -8.50 0.53
N GLY A 147 2.64 -7.46 0.61
CA GLY A 147 4.00 -7.49 0.11
C GLY A 147 4.65 -6.12 0.08
N LYS A 148 5.74 -6.01 -0.66
CA LYS A 148 6.55 -4.78 -0.78
C LYS A 148 6.55 -4.25 -2.21
N VAL A 149 6.29 -2.96 -2.35
CA VAL A 149 6.30 -2.27 -3.65
C VAL A 149 7.73 -2.23 -4.19
N ARG A 150 7.93 -2.85 -5.35
CA ARG A 150 9.25 -2.94 -5.98
C ARG A 150 9.49 -1.82 -6.98
N ILE A 151 8.50 -1.49 -7.80
CA ILE A 151 8.62 -0.47 -8.86
C ILE A 151 7.39 0.43 -8.86
N VAL A 152 7.63 1.75 -8.98
CA VAL A 152 6.63 2.77 -9.24
C VAL A 152 7.14 3.67 -10.36
N ARG A 153 6.70 3.45 -11.61
CA ARG A 153 7.26 4.13 -12.79
C ARG A 153 6.22 4.47 -13.85
N TYR A 154 6.70 5.17 -14.88
CA TYR A 154 5.96 5.50 -16.09
C TYR A 154 6.70 5.00 -17.33
N GLU A 155 6.01 4.25 -18.18
CA GLU A 155 6.49 3.75 -19.46
C GLU A 155 5.50 4.11 -20.57
N GLY A 156 5.77 5.17 -21.32
CA GLY A 156 4.82 5.76 -22.27
C GLY A 156 4.44 4.84 -23.44
N ARG A 157 5.32 3.91 -23.87
CA ARG A 157 5.07 2.95 -24.97
C ARG A 157 4.73 1.53 -24.49
N GLY A 158 4.53 1.35 -23.16
CA GLY A 158 4.23 0.08 -22.53
C GLY A 158 3.13 0.21 -21.49
N TYR A 159 3.44 -0.09 -20.24
CA TYR A 159 2.51 -0.15 -19.11
C TYR A 159 1.88 1.19 -18.70
N GLY A 160 2.34 2.34 -19.23
CA GLY A 160 1.92 3.64 -18.74
C GLY A 160 2.43 3.89 -17.32
N LYS A 161 1.62 4.49 -16.47
CA LYS A 161 1.89 4.52 -15.02
C LYS A 161 1.60 3.13 -14.47
N TYR A 162 2.61 2.51 -13.85
CA TYR A 162 2.50 1.15 -13.35
C TYR A 162 3.18 0.97 -12.00
N VAL A 163 2.72 -0.04 -11.28
CA VAL A 163 3.26 -0.49 -10.00
C VAL A 163 3.58 -1.97 -10.10
N VAL A 164 4.72 -2.38 -9.54
CA VAL A 164 5.08 -3.80 -9.37
C VAL A 164 5.20 -4.06 -7.88
N ILE A 165 4.54 -5.11 -7.41
CA ILE A 165 4.60 -5.54 -6.00
C ILE A 165 5.14 -6.96 -5.95
N ARG A 166 6.15 -7.18 -5.11
CA ARG A 166 6.61 -8.52 -4.74
C ARG A 166 5.90 -8.93 -3.46
N HIS A 167 5.23 -10.07 -3.51
CA HIS A 167 4.40 -10.57 -2.42
C HIS A 167 5.12 -11.64 -1.59
N ASN A 168 4.74 -11.75 -0.32
CA ASN A 168 5.33 -12.71 0.59
C ASN A 168 5.14 -14.17 0.15
N ASN A 169 4.10 -14.45 -0.65
CA ASN A 169 3.82 -15.78 -1.21
C ASN A 169 4.69 -16.16 -2.44
N GLY A 170 5.63 -15.31 -2.83
CA GLY A 170 6.54 -15.53 -3.96
C GLY A 170 6.07 -15.00 -5.30
N LEU A 171 4.82 -14.52 -5.42
CA LEU A 171 4.34 -13.89 -6.64
C LEU A 171 4.82 -12.45 -6.76
N GLU A 172 4.98 -11.98 -7.99
CA GLU A 172 4.98 -10.57 -8.33
C GLU A 172 3.72 -10.23 -9.11
N THR A 173 3.14 -9.04 -8.83
CA THR A 173 2.01 -8.52 -9.59
C THR A 173 2.35 -7.18 -10.22
N ILE A 174 1.84 -6.97 -11.44
CA ILE A 174 1.99 -5.70 -12.18
C ILE A 174 0.61 -5.11 -12.40
N TYR A 175 0.51 -3.81 -12.13
CA TYR A 175 -0.71 -3.01 -12.28
C TYR A 175 -0.40 -1.87 -13.25
N GLY A 176 -0.87 -1.97 -14.49
CA GLY A 176 -0.57 -1.02 -15.56
C GLY A 176 -1.74 -0.07 -15.88
N HIS A 177 -1.44 0.91 -16.73
CA HIS A 177 -2.34 1.91 -17.32
C HIS A 177 -3.03 2.83 -16.31
N MET A 178 -2.46 2.98 -15.11
CA MET A 178 -3.01 3.84 -14.05
C MET A 178 -3.04 5.31 -14.44
N SER A 179 -3.99 6.07 -13.90
CA SER A 179 -4.01 7.55 -13.95
C SER A 179 -3.12 8.17 -12.86
N ALA A 180 -3.05 7.52 -11.69
CA ALA A 180 -2.20 7.93 -10.57
C ALA A 180 -1.69 6.71 -9.80
N GLN A 181 -0.48 6.83 -9.25
CA GLN A 181 0.14 5.88 -8.33
C GLN A 181 0.07 6.49 -6.93
N LEU A 182 -0.40 5.74 -5.92
CA LEU A 182 -0.62 6.20 -4.55
C LEU A 182 0.40 5.66 -3.56
N VAL A 183 1.37 4.89 -4.04
CA VAL A 183 2.41 4.24 -3.23
C VAL A 183 3.80 4.62 -3.74
N ALA A 184 4.81 4.43 -2.91
CA ALA A 184 6.21 4.65 -3.23
C ALA A 184 6.98 3.32 -3.33
N GLU A 185 8.13 3.32 -4.03
CA GLU A 185 9.06 2.19 -4.05
C GLU A 185 9.52 1.86 -2.62
N ASN A 186 9.64 0.57 -2.33
CA ASN A 186 9.98 -0.02 -1.03
C ASN A 186 8.92 0.13 0.07
N GLN A 187 7.75 0.66 -0.22
CA GLN A 187 6.63 0.71 0.72
C GLN A 187 6.03 -0.68 0.93
N GLU A 188 5.76 -1.05 2.19
CA GLU A 188 4.98 -2.23 2.54
C GLU A 188 3.48 -1.95 2.33
N VAL A 189 2.77 -2.91 1.76
CA VAL A 189 1.32 -2.86 1.52
C VAL A 189 0.66 -4.16 1.95
N ARG A 190 -0.58 -4.06 2.39
CA ARG A 190 -1.44 -5.21 2.70
C ARG A 190 -2.36 -5.51 1.53
N ALA A 191 -2.81 -6.75 1.44
CA ALA A 191 -3.87 -7.12 0.50
C ALA A 191 -5.09 -6.20 0.68
N GLY A 192 -5.56 -5.59 -0.41
CA GLY A 192 -6.67 -4.64 -0.40
C GLY A 192 -6.30 -3.18 -0.20
N ASP A 193 -5.06 -2.84 0.15
CA ASP A 193 -4.62 -1.44 0.25
C ASP A 193 -4.72 -0.73 -1.10
N PRO A 194 -5.14 0.55 -1.13
CA PRO A 194 -5.16 1.35 -2.35
C PRO A 194 -3.74 1.64 -2.82
N ILE A 195 -3.40 1.26 -4.05
CA ILE A 195 -2.06 1.43 -4.65
C ILE A 195 -2.05 2.39 -5.84
N GLY A 196 -3.21 2.72 -6.38
CA GLY A 196 -3.32 3.64 -7.50
C GLY A 196 -4.76 3.84 -7.95
N LEU A 197 -4.91 4.60 -9.04
CA LEU A 197 -6.20 4.90 -9.64
C LEU A 197 -6.23 4.39 -11.08
N GLY A 198 -7.37 3.84 -11.48
CA GLY A 198 -7.67 3.40 -12.84
C GLY A 198 -7.42 4.50 -13.87
N GLY A 199 -6.97 4.13 -15.05
CA GLY A 199 -6.62 5.10 -16.08
C GLY A 199 -6.56 4.52 -17.49
N ASN A 200 -5.87 5.26 -18.37
CA ASN A 200 -5.68 4.93 -19.77
C ASN A 200 -4.31 5.42 -20.25
N THR A 201 -3.27 5.30 -19.41
CA THR A 201 -1.92 5.78 -19.73
C THR A 201 -1.08 4.71 -20.44
N GLY A 202 -0.02 5.12 -21.14
CA GLY A 202 0.83 4.20 -21.88
C GLY A 202 0.18 3.68 -23.17
N ARG A 203 0.51 2.43 -23.54
CA ARG A 203 -0.06 1.80 -24.74
C ARG A 203 -1.42 1.19 -24.43
N SER A 204 -2.44 2.01 -24.33
CA SER A 204 -3.82 1.64 -24.03
C SER A 204 -4.79 2.32 -24.99
N THR A 205 -5.84 1.62 -25.40
CA THR A 205 -6.90 2.12 -26.31
C THR A 205 -8.18 2.51 -25.59
N GLY A 206 -8.27 2.26 -24.29
CA GLY A 206 -9.44 2.55 -23.47
C GLY A 206 -9.15 2.28 -22.00
N SER A 207 -9.93 2.86 -21.10
CA SER A 207 -9.70 2.73 -19.65
C SER A 207 -9.85 1.28 -19.18
N HIS A 208 -8.77 0.70 -18.69
CA HIS A 208 -8.71 -0.64 -18.10
C HIS A 208 -7.51 -0.76 -17.15
N LEU A 209 -7.53 -1.73 -16.25
CA LEU A 209 -6.39 -2.19 -15.50
C LEU A 209 -5.75 -3.34 -16.28
N HIS A 210 -4.49 -3.20 -16.68
CA HIS A 210 -3.67 -4.32 -17.12
C HIS A 210 -3.06 -4.97 -15.88
N PHE A 211 -3.45 -6.22 -15.58
CA PHE A 211 -3.04 -6.96 -14.39
C PHE A 211 -2.26 -8.22 -14.76
N GLU A 212 -1.03 -8.33 -14.25
CA GLU A 212 -0.20 -9.51 -14.43
C GLU A 212 0.11 -10.17 -13.09
N THR A 213 0.23 -11.50 -13.10
CA THR A 213 0.82 -12.29 -12.03
C THR A 213 2.03 -13.02 -12.58
N ARG A 214 3.15 -12.99 -11.86
CA ARG A 214 4.42 -13.57 -12.29
C ARG A 214 5.07 -14.35 -11.16
N LEU A 215 5.84 -15.35 -11.53
CA LEU A 215 6.75 -16.08 -10.68
C LEU A 215 8.12 -16.03 -11.34
N CYS A 216 9.13 -15.50 -10.62
CA CYS A 216 10.51 -15.41 -11.09
C CYS A 216 10.72 -14.60 -12.40
N GLY A 217 9.92 -13.58 -12.66
CA GLY A 217 10.12 -12.62 -13.77
C GLY A 217 9.04 -12.56 -14.84
#